data_16b38274418c8a5383d3c3a23fddb3a5
#
_entry.id   16b38274418c8a5383d3c3a23fddb3a5
#
_cell.length_a   1.000
_cell.length_b   1.000
_cell.length_c   1.000
_cell.angle_alpha   90.00
_cell.angle_beta   90.00
_cell.angle_gamma   90.00
#
_symmetry.space_group_name_H-M   'P 1'
#
loop_
_entity.id
_entity.type
_entity.pdbx_description
1 polymer ?
#
loop_
_entity_poly.entity_id
_entity_poly.type
_entity_poly.pdbx_seq_one_letter_code
_entity_poly.pdbx_strand_id
1 'polypeptide(L)'
;EGKAVVLDRYVYSNVGFQCAKLPAGEERDRLADWIVNLEFGHNALPRPDLSLFLDVPFAFTERKLSEVREGDDRDYLQGGQDIHEASLQLQQDVRSVYLASAAKDPSLRVVDCSDASGAMESPEGIFAKIRAELTPILGADA
;
A
#
# COMPACT_ATOMS: atom_id res chain seq x y z
N GLU A 1 -20.29 15.57 11.53
CA GLU A 1 -21.13 15.19 12.69
C GLU A 1 -20.48 14.05 13.51
N GLY A 2 -19.16 14.08 13.72
CA GLY A 2 -18.46 13.17 14.63
C GLY A 2 -18.42 11.69 14.22
N LYS A 3 -18.57 11.37 12.94
CA LYS A 3 -18.44 9.99 12.42
C LYS A 3 -17.12 9.83 11.69
N ALA A 4 -16.36 8.79 12.04
CA ALA A 4 -15.24 8.32 11.26
C ALA A 4 -15.71 7.44 10.10
N VAL A 5 -15.13 7.59 8.94
CA VAL A 5 -15.33 6.72 7.77
C VAL A 5 -14.00 6.06 7.45
N VAL A 6 -13.98 4.73 7.43
CA VAL A 6 -12.80 3.94 7.07
C VAL A 6 -13.03 3.35 5.68
N LEU A 7 -12.06 3.55 4.79
CA LEU A 7 -12.07 3.01 3.43
C LEU A 7 -10.93 2.00 3.30
N ASP A 8 -11.25 0.80 2.81
CA ASP A 8 -10.25 -0.16 2.36
C ASP A 8 -9.89 0.15 0.91
N ARG A 9 -8.71 0.78 0.73
CA ARG A 9 -8.19 1.38 -0.49
C ARG A 9 -8.95 2.66 -0.92
N TYR A 10 -8.20 3.57 -1.50
CA TYR A 10 -8.70 4.82 -2.06
C TYR A 10 -7.75 5.31 -3.16
N VAL A 11 -7.63 6.63 -3.39
CA VAL A 11 -6.87 7.23 -4.49
C VAL A 11 -5.43 6.74 -4.55
N TYR A 12 -4.73 6.62 -3.42
CA TYR A 12 -3.34 6.15 -3.41
C TYR A 12 -3.18 4.70 -3.86
N SER A 13 -4.22 3.87 -3.76
CA SER A 13 -4.19 2.53 -4.36
C SER A 13 -4.18 2.60 -5.88
N ASN A 14 -4.96 3.52 -6.48
CA ASN A 14 -4.92 3.77 -7.92
C ASN A 14 -3.52 4.28 -8.34
N VAL A 15 -2.99 5.28 -7.64
CA VAL A 15 -1.61 5.79 -7.89
C VAL A 15 -0.60 4.64 -7.83
N GLY A 16 -0.59 3.84 -6.76
CA GLY A 16 0.34 2.74 -6.56
C GLY A 16 0.35 1.76 -7.73
N PHE A 17 -0.81 1.22 -8.07
CA PHE A 17 -0.92 0.17 -9.09
C PHE A 17 -0.81 0.65 -10.53
N GLN A 18 -1.22 1.88 -10.85
CA GLN A 18 -1.05 2.40 -12.22
C GLN A 18 0.39 2.84 -12.46
N CYS A 19 1.00 3.56 -11.51
CA CYS A 19 2.35 4.06 -11.66
C CYS A 19 3.41 2.95 -11.61
N ALA A 20 3.17 1.86 -10.90
CA ALA A 20 4.06 0.69 -10.87
C ALA A 20 4.24 0.01 -12.24
N LYS A 21 3.36 0.27 -13.20
CA LYS A 21 3.49 -0.23 -14.58
C LYS A 21 4.53 0.51 -15.41
N LEU A 22 4.99 1.68 -14.94
CA LEU A 22 6.02 2.47 -15.59
C LEU A 22 7.36 2.28 -14.88
N PRO A 23 8.50 2.34 -15.59
CA PRO A 23 9.81 2.39 -14.99
C PRO A 23 9.92 3.56 -14.00
N ALA A 24 10.74 3.41 -12.95
CA ALA A 24 11.03 4.51 -12.04
C ALA A 24 11.64 5.69 -12.81
N GLY A 25 11.17 6.90 -12.53
CA GLY A 25 11.64 8.11 -13.16
C GLY A 25 10.54 9.16 -13.35
N GLU A 26 10.88 10.20 -14.09
CA GLU A 26 10.05 11.40 -14.25
C GLU A 26 8.66 11.12 -14.84
N GLU A 27 8.54 10.15 -15.75
CA GLU A 27 7.24 9.78 -16.34
C GLU A 27 6.31 9.16 -15.31
N ARG A 28 6.83 8.26 -14.45
CA ARG A 28 6.11 7.67 -13.32
C ARG A 28 5.66 8.76 -12.34
N ASP A 29 6.54 9.69 -12.01
CA ASP A 29 6.22 10.81 -11.11
C ASP A 29 5.14 11.71 -11.67
N ARG A 30 5.21 12.07 -12.97
CA ARG A 30 4.18 12.86 -13.65
C ARG A 30 2.82 12.16 -13.68
N LEU A 31 2.80 10.84 -13.89
CA LEU A 31 1.56 10.06 -13.83
C LEU A 31 0.95 10.08 -12.43
N ALA A 32 1.78 9.92 -11.39
CA ALA A 32 1.32 9.98 -10.00
C ALA A 32 0.70 11.35 -9.67
N ASP A 33 1.38 12.44 -10.02
CA ASP A 33 0.90 13.80 -9.80
C ASP A 33 -0.38 14.06 -10.63
N TRP A 34 -0.47 13.53 -11.84
CA TRP A 34 -1.66 13.66 -12.68
C TRP A 34 -2.87 12.93 -12.06
N ILE A 35 -2.72 11.68 -11.58
CA ILE A 35 -3.80 10.94 -10.93
C ILE A 35 -4.30 11.68 -9.69
N VAL A 36 -3.38 12.16 -8.83
CA VAL A 36 -3.73 12.90 -7.62
C VAL A 36 -4.51 14.18 -7.96
N ASN A 37 -4.06 14.92 -8.98
CA ASN A 37 -4.74 16.14 -9.43
C ASN A 37 -6.08 15.84 -10.11
N LEU A 38 -6.19 14.76 -10.87
CA LEU A 38 -7.46 14.33 -11.47
C LEU A 38 -8.49 14.01 -10.38
N GLU A 39 -8.13 13.18 -9.40
CA GLU A 39 -9.07 12.67 -8.40
C GLU A 39 -9.45 13.75 -7.38
N PHE A 40 -8.47 14.38 -6.76
CA PHE A 40 -8.73 15.39 -5.72
C PHE A 40 -9.00 16.80 -6.27
N GLY A 41 -8.51 17.10 -7.47
CA GLY A 41 -8.71 18.40 -8.11
C GLY A 41 -9.91 18.41 -9.04
N HIS A 42 -9.83 17.71 -10.18
CA HIS A 42 -10.88 17.76 -11.21
C HIS A 42 -12.17 17.04 -10.76
N ASN A 43 -12.05 15.82 -10.24
CA ASN A 43 -13.19 15.04 -9.76
C ASN A 43 -13.69 15.49 -8.38
N ALA A 44 -12.95 16.37 -7.71
CA ALA A 44 -13.26 16.92 -6.40
C ALA A 44 -13.59 15.85 -5.34
N LEU A 45 -12.92 14.69 -5.42
CA LEU A 45 -13.08 13.66 -4.39
C LEU A 45 -12.59 14.19 -3.04
N PRO A 46 -13.25 13.86 -1.92
CA PRO A 46 -12.79 14.28 -0.60
C PRO A 46 -11.37 13.79 -0.32
N ARG A 47 -10.51 14.67 0.16
CA ARG A 47 -9.20 14.25 0.67
C ARG A 47 -9.38 13.54 2.01
N PRO A 48 -8.74 12.39 2.22
CA PRO A 48 -8.77 11.75 3.54
C PRO A 48 -7.98 12.59 4.55
N ASP A 49 -8.43 12.61 5.80
CA ASP A 49 -7.70 13.22 6.91
C ASP A 49 -6.39 12.46 7.18
N LEU A 50 -6.40 11.15 6.94
CA LEU A 50 -5.27 10.25 7.05
C LEU A 50 -5.40 9.10 6.06
N SER A 51 -4.31 8.79 5.37
CA SER A 51 -4.13 7.54 4.62
C SER A 51 -3.00 6.74 5.27
N LEU A 52 -3.21 5.44 5.46
CA LEU A 52 -2.18 4.55 6.00
C LEU A 52 -1.72 3.58 4.93
N PHE A 53 -0.43 3.53 4.69
CA PHE A 53 0.22 2.47 3.94
C PHE A 53 0.88 1.49 4.90
N LEU A 54 0.41 0.25 4.93
CA LEU A 54 1.00 -0.81 5.74
C LEU A 54 2.18 -1.41 4.97
N ASP A 55 3.39 -1.02 5.37
CA ASP A 55 4.63 -1.47 4.74
C ASP A 55 5.03 -2.84 5.30
N VAL A 56 4.56 -3.88 4.64
CA VAL A 56 4.77 -5.28 5.02
C VAL A 56 6.16 -5.74 4.58
N PRO A 57 6.93 -6.46 5.44
CA PRO A 57 8.22 -7.03 5.06
C PRO A 57 8.14 -7.88 3.79
N PHE A 58 9.02 -7.62 2.83
CA PHE A 58 8.96 -8.28 1.51
C PHE A 58 9.06 -9.80 1.60
N ALA A 59 9.89 -10.33 2.50
CA ALA A 59 10.01 -11.78 2.74
C ALA A 59 8.68 -12.42 3.18
N PHE A 60 7.83 -11.69 3.91
CA PHE A 60 6.49 -12.16 4.26
C PHE A 60 5.57 -12.22 3.03
N THR A 61 5.58 -11.18 2.20
CA THR A 61 4.81 -11.12 0.96
C THR A 61 5.21 -12.24 0.00
N GLU A 62 6.52 -12.45 -0.19
CA GLU A 62 7.07 -13.52 -1.03
C GLU A 62 6.61 -14.91 -0.56
N ARG A 63 6.72 -15.19 0.75
CA ARG A 63 6.24 -16.45 1.33
C ARG A 63 4.74 -16.64 1.12
N LYS A 64 3.93 -15.60 1.38
CA LYS A 64 2.47 -15.68 1.21
C LYS A 64 2.05 -15.91 -0.25
N LEU A 65 2.71 -15.29 -1.20
CA LEU A 65 2.48 -15.54 -2.62
C LEU A 65 2.87 -16.97 -3.03
N SER A 66 3.87 -17.58 -2.38
CA SER A 66 4.26 -18.97 -2.60
C SER A 66 3.25 -19.94 -1.98
N GLU A 67 2.78 -19.70 -0.74
CA GLU A 67 1.80 -20.52 -0.04
C GLU A 67 0.45 -20.62 -0.78
N VAL A 68 -0.02 -19.54 -1.41
CA VAL A 68 -1.29 -19.52 -2.18
C VAL A 68 -1.25 -20.46 -3.40
N ARG A 69 -0.06 -20.90 -3.84
CA ARG A 69 0.12 -21.78 -4.99
C ARG A 69 0.07 -23.25 -4.66
N GLU A 70 0.28 -23.66 -3.43
CA GLU A 70 0.20 -25.07 -3.00
C GLU A 70 -1.25 -25.53 -2.78
N GLY A 71 -2.23 -24.64 -2.92
CA GLY A 71 -3.66 -24.93 -2.87
C GLY A 71 -4.20 -25.46 -4.21
N ASP A 72 -4.87 -26.54 -4.13
CA ASP A 72 -5.51 -27.51 -5.02
C ASP A 72 -6.34 -26.93 -6.18
N ASP A 73 -5.85 -26.21 -7.18
CA ASP A 73 -6.63 -26.00 -8.43
C ASP A 73 -5.93 -25.28 -9.60
N ARG A 74 -4.68 -25.56 -9.95
CA ARG A 74 -4.04 -24.87 -11.11
C ARG A 74 -3.07 -25.73 -11.93
N ASP A 75 -3.46 -26.92 -12.30
CA ASP A 75 -2.68 -27.80 -13.19
C ASP A 75 -2.58 -27.33 -14.67
N TYR A 76 -3.20 -26.20 -15.03
CA TYR A 76 -3.24 -25.71 -16.43
C TYR A 76 -2.34 -24.50 -16.72
N LEU A 77 -1.61 -23.96 -15.74
CA LEU A 77 -0.69 -22.83 -15.94
C LEU A 77 0.75 -23.31 -16.20
N GLN A 78 1.03 -23.73 -17.43
CA GLN A 78 2.40 -23.79 -17.95
C GLN A 78 2.96 -22.36 -18.00
N GLY A 79 3.85 -21.99 -17.10
CA GLY A 79 4.43 -20.64 -16.98
C GLY A 79 4.46 -20.08 -15.57
N GLY A 80 4.21 -20.90 -14.54
CA GLY A 80 4.03 -20.49 -13.16
C GLY A 80 5.16 -19.68 -12.53
N GLN A 81 6.41 -19.86 -12.96
CA GLN A 81 7.58 -19.19 -12.39
C GLN A 81 7.68 -17.73 -12.86
N ASP A 82 7.45 -17.50 -14.15
CA ASP A 82 7.51 -16.17 -14.77
C ASP A 82 6.41 -15.22 -14.23
N ILE A 83 5.19 -15.75 -14.06
CA ILE A 83 4.07 -14.99 -13.46
C ILE A 83 4.35 -14.62 -11.99
N HIS A 84 5.07 -15.47 -11.26
CA HIS A 84 5.42 -15.21 -9.87
C HIS A 84 6.47 -14.09 -9.74
N GLU A 85 7.52 -14.16 -10.53
CA GLU A 85 8.55 -13.12 -10.57
C GLU A 85 7.96 -11.76 -10.99
N ALA A 86 7.10 -11.76 -12.01
CA ALA A 86 6.37 -10.56 -12.43
C ALA A 86 5.43 -10.02 -11.35
N SER A 87 4.77 -10.89 -10.58
CA SER A 87 3.91 -10.49 -9.45
C SER A 87 4.72 -9.92 -8.29
N LEU A 88 5.88 -10.50 -7.95
CA LEU A 88 6.77 -10.00 -6.91
C LEU A 88 7.38 -8.65 -7.30
N GLN A 89 7.83 -8.52 -8.55
CA GLN A 89 8.35 -7.26 -9.07
C GLN A 89 7.29 -6.15 -9.00
N LEU A 90 6.06 -6.46 -9.42
CA LEU A 90 4.94 -5.50 -9.32
C LEU A 90 4.71 -5.05 -7.88
N GLN A 91 4.76 -5.96 -6.89
CA GLN A 91 4.59 -5.60 -5.48
C GLN A 91 5.72 -4.66 -4.98
N GLN A 92 6.96 -4.91 -5.39
CA GLN A 92 8.09 -4.03 -5.08
C GLN A 92 7.91 -2.65 -5.71
N ASP A 93 7.48 -2.59 -6.97
CA ASP A 93 7.24 -1.35 -7.68
C ASP A 93 6.08 -0.57 -7.06
N VAL A 94 4.98 -1.23 -6.71
CA VAL A 94 3.84 -0.63 -5.98
C VAL A 94 4.31 -0.05 -4.65
N ARG A 95 5.08 -0.82 -3.86
CA ARG A 95 5.66 -0.34 -2.60
C ARG A 95 6.49 0.92 -2.81
N SER A 96 7.35 0.93 -3.84
CA SER A 96 8.20 2.09 -4.15
C SER A 96 7.39 3.34 -4.46
N VAL A 97 6.27 3.19 -5.17
CA VAL A 97 5.35 4.30 -5.48
C VAL A 97 4.67 4.84 -4.22
N TYR A 98 4.21 3.96 -3.32
CA TYR A 98 3.63 4.39 -2.04
C TYR A 98 4.63 5.17 -1.18
N LEU A 99 5.87 4.69 -1.06
CA LEU A 99 6.92 5.37 -0.31
C LEU A 99 7.26 6.73 -0.91
N ALA A 100 7.36 6.83 -2.23
CA ALA A 100 7.57 8.10 -2.93
C ALA A 100 6.39 9.06 -2.75
N SER A 101 5.16 8.56 -2.74
CA SER A 101 3.95 9.36 -2.49
C SER A 101 3.89 9.87 -1.05
N ALA A 102 4.24 9.03 -0.07
CA ALA A 102 4.28 9.42 1.33
C ALA A 102 5.35 10.50 1.61
N ALA A 103 6.45 10.50 0.87
CA ALA A 103 7.45 11.55 0.96
C ALA A 103 6.94 12.92 0.45
N LYS A 104 5.94 12.92 -0.44
CA LYS A 104 5.33 14.14 -1.02
C LYS A 104 4.08 14.60 -0.26
N ASP A 105 3.31 13.68 0.31
CA ASP A 105 2.04 13.97 1.00
C ASP A 105 2.09 13.54 2.47
N PRO A 106 2.12 14.50 3.42
CA PRO A 106 2.16 14.19 4.84
C PRO A 106 0.87 13.55 5.38
N SER A 107 -0.24 13.56 4.64
CA SER A 107 -1.46 12.82 5.01
C SER A 107 -1.37 11.33 4.73
N LEU A 108 -0.40 10.88 3.91
CA LEU A 108 -0.10 9.48 3.69
C LEU A 108 1.03 9.03 4.62
N ARG A 109 0.69 8.28 5.65
CA ARG A 109 1.63 7.75 6.64
C ARG A 109 2.02 6.31 6.33
N VAL A 110 3.30 6.01 6.50
CA VAL A 110 3.83 4.65 6.37
C VAL A 110 3.84 4.01 7.75
N VAL A 111 3.15 2.89 7.90
CA VAL A 111 3.20 2.04 9.10
C VAL A 111 4.11 0.86 8.80
N ASP A 112 5.31 0.88 9.38
CA ASP A 112 6.24 -0.24 9.30
C ASP A 112 5.66 -1.45 10.04
N CYS A 113 5.36 -2.52 9.29
CA CYS A 113 4.80 -3.75 9.82
C CYS A 113 5.88 -4.78 10.19
N SER A 114 7.13 -4.37 10.33
CA SER A 114 8.21 -5.22 10.83
C SER A 114 8.42 -5.10 12.34
N ASP A 115 8.86 -6.19 12.94
CA ASP A 115 9.38 -6.24 14.31
C ASP A 115 10.86 -5.81 14.36
N ALA A 116 11.46 -5.83 15.55
CA ALA A 116 12.86 -5.46 15.76
C ALA A 116 13.86 -6.37 15.02
N SER A 117 13.46 -7.56 14.59
CA SER A 117 14.28 -8.49 13.81
C SER A 117 14.11 -8.30 12.29
N GLY A 118 13.17 -7.45 11.86
CA GLY A 118 12.79 -7.27 10.45
C GLY A 118 11.80 -8.33 9.95
N ALA A 119 11.26 -9.18 10.82
CA ALA A 119 10.19 -10.11 10.47
C ALA A 119 8.82 -9.42 10.58
N MET A 120 7.76 -10.10 10.10
CA MET A 120 6.40 -9.59 10.22
C MET A 120 6.00 -9.45 11.68
N GLU A 121 5.61 -8.24 12.07
CA GLU A 121 5.11 -7.92 13.41
C GLU A 121 3.77 -8.62 13.69
N SER A 122 3.43 -8.82 14.96
CA SER A 122 2.12 -9.35 15.37
C SER A 122 0.98 -8.41 14.98
N PRO A 123 -0.24 -8.94 14.75
CA PRO A 123 -1.41 -8.10 14.48
C PRO A 123 -1.64 -7.04 15.57
N GLU A 124 -1.42 -7.39 16.83
CA GLU A 124 -1.56 -6.50 17.98
C GLU A 124 -0.53 -5.36 17.95
N GLY A 125 0.73 -5.69 17.59
CA GLY A 125 1.81 -4.72 17.45
C GLY A 125 1.55 -3.74 16.29
N ILE A 126 1.10 -4.25 15.14
CA ILE A 126 0.71 -3.41 13.99
C ILE A 126 -0.48 -2.53 14.37
N PHE A 127 -1.49 -3.08 15.04
CA PHE A 127 -2.66 -2.31 15.48
C PHE A 127 -2.27 -1.19 16.46
N ALA A 128 -1.33 -1.44 17.36
CA ALA A 128 -0.81 -0.39 18.24
C ALA A 128 -0.15 0.76 17.46
N LYS A 129 0.64 0.43 16.41
CA LYS A 129 1.23 1.43 15.52
C LYS A 129 0.15 2.24 14.76
N ILE A 130 -0.89 1.57 14.23
CA ILE A 130 -2.03 2.22 13.57
C ILE A 130 -2.76 3.16 14.55
N ARG A 131 -3.03 2.70 15.77
CA ARG A 131 -3.68 3.54 16.79
C ARG A 131 -2.87 4.80 17.11
N ALA A 132 -1.55 4.69 17.17
CA ALA A 132 -0.70 5.85 17.40
C ALA A 132 -0.86 6.93 16.32
N GLU A 133 -1.03 6.54 15.05
CA GLU A 133 -1.30 7.47 13.95
C GLU A 133 -2.74 8.04 13.98
N LEU A 134 -3.71 7.29 14.47
CA LEU A 134 -5.13 7.70 14.53
C LEU A 134 -5.45 8.60 15.72
N THR A 135 -4.79 8.40 16.86
CA THR A 135 -5.07 9.13 18.11
C THR A 135 -5.06 10.66 17.97
N PRO A 136 -4.13 11.29 17.22
CA PRO A 136 -4.14 12.73 17.03
C PRO A 136 -5.38 13.26 16.28
N ILE A 137 -6.05 12.42 15.50
CA ILE A 137 -7.19 12.79 14.66
C ILE A 137 -8.51 12.48 15.34
N LEU A 138 -8.63 11.30 15.96
CA LEU A 138 -9.88 10.81 16.54
C LEU A 138 -10.01 11.08 18.03
N GLY A 139 -8.91 11.41 18.71
CA GLY A 139 -8.86 11.52 20.18
C GLY A 139 -8.47 10.21 20.87
N ALA A 140 -8.16 10.29 22.15
CA ALA A 140 -7.63 9.16 22.94
C ALA A 140 -8.66 8.04 23.20
N ASP A 141 -9.93 8.30 23.00
CA ASP A 141 -11.04 7.39 23.31
C ASP A 141 -11.58 6.65 22.05
N ALA A 142 -10.86 6.69 20.93
CA ALA A 142 -11.25 6.07 19.66
C ALA A 142 -10.65 4.65 19.47
#